data_1ee2bf2fe7e9cdea1b969dedc4b1bc3d
#
_entry.id   1ee2bf2fe7e9cdea1b969dedc4b1bc3d
#
_cell.length_a   1.000
_cell.length_b   1.000
_cell.length_c   1.000
_cell.angle_alpha   90.00
_cell.angle_beta   90.00
_cell.angle_gamma   90.00
#
_symmetry.space_group_name_H-M   'P 1'
#
loop_
_entity.id
_entity.type
_entity.pdbx_description
1 polymer ?
#
loop_
_entity_poly.entity_id
_entity_poly.type
_entity_poly.pdbx_seq_one_letter_code
_entity_poly.pdbx_strand_id
1 'polypeptide(L)'
;MGFKMKMGKLSMDNTPIYQIDEEEGVMGRANKNGSITLNKNLSPLEQEDVIKHEKVHLDQMERGDLDYDDKYVYWKGKRMPRSKMEEGNKSLPWEKEAYKANKLK
;
A
#
# COMPACT_ATOMS: atom_id res chain seq x y z
N MET A 1 25.30 -11.29 -7.40
CA MET A 1 24.98 -11.63 -6.89
C MET A 1 24.47 -11.79 -6.25
N GLY A 2 24.33 -11.60 -6.17
CA GLY A 2 23.95 -11.78 -5.33
C GLY A 2 23.17 -11.83 -5.00
N PHE A 3 23.03 -11.58 -4.83
CA PHE A 3 22.43 -11.66 -4.20
C PHE A 3 21.61 -11.96 -4.03
N LYS A 4 21.54 -11.95 -4.06
CA LYS A 4 20.99 -12.28 -3.72
C LYS A 4 20.24 -12.69 -3.41
N MET A 5 20.19 -12.70 -3.22
CA MET A 5 19.63 -13.13 -2.74
C MET A 5 19.06 -13.41 -2.20
N LYS A 6 18.91 -13.30 -1.90
CA LYS A 6 18.64 -13.51 -1.23
C LYS A 6 17.75 -13.52 -0.88
N MET A 7 17.55 -13.70 -0.80
CA MET A 7 16.81 -13.60 -0.51
C MET A 7 15.61 -13.46 -0.94
N GLY A 8 14.90 -14.27 -1.34
CA GLY A 8 13.62 -14.18 -1.86
C GLY A 8 12.90 -12.95 -1.43
N LYS A 9 12.85 -12.73 -0.22
CA LYS A 9 12.23 -11.51 0.27
C LYS A 9 12.97 -10.25 -0.14
N LEU A 10 14.12 -10.42 -0.74
CA LEU A 10 14.84 -9.28 -1.27
C LEU A 10 14.06 -8.54 -2.33
N SER A 11 13.13 -9.22 -2.98
CA SER A 11 12.29 -8.53 -3.96
C SER A 11 11.48 -7.42 -3.32
N MET A 12 11.20 -7.54 -2.03
CA MET A 12 10.46 -6.51 -1.33
C MET A 12 11.30 -5.26 -1.12
N ASP A 13 12.62 -5.44 -1.06
CA ASP A 13 13.52 -4.33 -0.87
C ASP A 13 13.74 -3.53 -2.15
N ASN A 14 13.25 -4.05 -3.26
CA ASN A 14 13.35 -3.38 -4.55
C ASN A 14 12.13 -2.53 -4.86
N THR A 15 11.21 -2.41 -3.91
CA THR A 15 10.03 -1.58 -4.11
C THR A 15 10.46 -0.12 -4.22
N PRO A 16 10.17 0.55 -5.34
CA PRO A 16 10.50 1.97 -5.46
C PRO A 16 9.67 2.79 -4.48
N ILE A 17 10.34 3.64 -3.74
CA ILE A 17 9.66 4.48 -2.75
C ILE A 17 10.04 5.93 -3.03
N TYR A 18 9.05 6.78 -3.22
CA TYR A 18 9.25 8.18 -3.54
C TYR A 18 8.64 9.06 -2.45
N GLN A 19 9.39 10.04 -1.99
CA GLN A 19 8.91 11.01 -1.01
C GLN A 19 8.46 12.25 -1.78
N ILE A 20 7.22 12.64 -1.58
CA ILE A 20 6.64 13.78 -2.30
C ILE A 20 5.81 14.64 -1.35
N ASP A 21 5.40 15.80 -1.83
CA ASP A 21 4.42 16.63 -1.13
C ASP A 21 3.04 16.02 -1.42
N GLU A 22 2.46 15.40 -0.41
CA GLU A 22 1.12 14.84 -0.56
C GLU A 22 0.07 15.85 -0.11
N GLU A 23 -1.16 15.59 -0.54
CA GLU A 23 -2.29 16.35 -0.04
C GLU A 23 -2.39 16.18 1.47
N GLU A 24 -2.97 17.18 2.11
CA GLU A 24 -3.18 17.14 3.55
C GLU A 24 -3.95 15.87 3.93
N GLY A 25 -3.47 15.18 4.94
CA GLY A 25 -4.11 13.95 5.42
C GLY A 25 -3.69 12.69 4.71
N VAL A 26 -2.95 12.79 3.62
CA VAL A 26 -2.46 11.60 2.90
C VAL A 26 -1.06 11.28 3.38
N MET A 27 -0.89 10.11 3.94
CA MET A 27 0.41 9.66 4.44
C MET A 27 1.21 8.91 3.40
N GLY A 28 0.53 8.11 2.56
CA GLY A 28 1.21 7.37 1.51
C GLY A 28 0.21 6.70 0.60
N ARG A 29 0.72 6.15 -0.49
CA ARG A 29 -0.10 5.45 -1.48
C ARG A 29 0.66 4.28 -2.05
N ALA A 30 -0.06 3.18 -2.29
CA ALA A 30 0.44 2.06 -3.07
C ALA A 30 -0.03 2.25 -4.50
N ASN A 31 0.90 2.24 -5.45
CA ASN A 31 0.59 2.54 -6.84
C ASN A 31 0.57 1.27 -7.69
N LYS A 32 -0.24 1.27 -8.74
CA LYS A 32 -0.41 0.09 -9.59
C LYS A 32 0.88 -0.31 -10.30
N ASN A 33 1.81 0.61 -10.45
CA ASN A 33 3.11 0.28 -11.07
C ASN A 33 4.08 -0.38 -10.10
N GLY A 34 3.63 -0.70 -8.89
CA GLY A 34 4.47 -1.38 -7.91
C GLY A 34 5.29 -0.45 -7.02
N SER A 35 5.05 0.84 -7.10
CA SER A 35 5.78 1.80 -6.27
C SER A 35 4.94 2.27 -5.10
N ILE A 36 5.61 2.91 -4.14
CA ILE A 36 4.96 3.56 -3.01
C ILE A 36 5.36 5.03 -3.02
N THR A 37 4.38 5.91 -2.85
CA THR A 37 4.67 7.32 -2.60
C THR A 37 4.38 7.63 -1.14
N LEU A 38 5.25 8.41 -0.52
CA LEU A 38 5.14 8.81 0.87
C LEU A 38 5.09 10.32 0.99
N ASN A 39 4.34 10.78 1.97
CA ASN A 39 4.40 12.19 2.35
C ASN A 39 5.77 12.45 2.95
N LYS A 40 6.52 13.37 2.36
CA LYS A 40 7.91 13.64 2.77
C LYS A 40 8.01 14.24 4.17
N ASN A 41 6.90 14.73 4.70
CA ASN A 41 6.88 15.38 6.00
C ASN A 41 6.67 14.42 7.18
N LEU A 42 6.56 13.12 6.91
CA LEU A 42 6.42 12.12 7.96
C LEU A 42 7.75 11.91 8.68
N SER A 43 7.68 11.60 9.98
CA SER A 43 8.87 11.19 10.72
C SER A 43 9.37 9.84 10.20
N PRO A 44 10.64 9.49 10.47
CA PRO A 44 11.16 8.19 10.03
C PRO A 44 10.33 7.00 10.52
N LEU A 45 9.85 7.03 11.77
CA LEU A 45 9.02 5.94 12.26
C LEU A 45 7.68 5.87 11.55
N GLU A 46 7.07 7.03 11.29
CA GLU A 46 5.83 7.06 10.54
C GLU A 46 6.02 6.56 9.12
N GLN A 47 7.14 6.92 8.48
CA GLN A 47 7.42 6.43 7.13
C GLN A 47 7.53 4.92 7.12
N GLU A 48 8.21 4.36 8.11
CA GLU A 48 8.37 2.91 8.19
C GLU A 48 7.04 2.20 8.31
N ASP A 49 6.16 2.70 9.19
CA ASP A 49 4.84 2.10 9.37
C ASP A 49 4.00 2.21 8.11
N VAL A 50 4.04 3.36 7.44
CA VAL A 50 3.28 3.56 6.22
C VAL A 50 3.79 2.64 5.11
N ILE A 51 5.10 2.49 4.99
CA ILE A 51 5.67 1.58 4.01
C ILE A 51 5.16 0.16 4.21
N LYS A 52 5.13 -0.33 5.45
CA LYS A 52 4.62 -1.67 5.74
C LYS A 52 3.16 -1.80 5.33
N HIS A 53 2.37 -0.79 5.62
CA HIS A 53 0.95 -0.78 5.27
C HIS A 53 0.75 -0.80 3.75
N GLU A 54 1.47 0.07 3.05
CA GLU A 54 1.30 0.15 1.60
C GLU A 54 1.84 -1.08 0.89
N LYS A 55 2.85 -1.75 1.45
CA LYS A 55 3.35 -2.99 0.87
C LYS A 55 2.29 -4.10 0.90
N VAL A 56 1.43 -4.11 1.90
CA VAL A 56 0.32 -5.07 1.92
C VAL A 56 -0.60 -4.79 0.74
N HIS A 57 -0.89 -3.53 0.46
CA HIS A 57 -1.72 -3.20 -0.69
C HIS A 57 -1.07 -3.57 -2.02
N LEU A 58 0.26 -3.41 -2.14
CA LEU A 58 0.96 -3.86 -3.33
C LEU A 58 0.83 -5.36 -3.51
N ASP A 59 0.94 -6.12 -2.43
CA ASP A 59 0.76 -7.56 -2.49
C ASP A 59 -0.66 -7.93 -2.92
N GLN A 60 -1.65 -7.23 -2.38
CA GLN A 60 -3.05 -7.46 -2.75
C GLN A 60 -3.26 -7.21 -4.24
N MET A 61 -2.64 -6.18 -4.79
CA MET A 61 -2.73 -5.87 -6.21
C MET A 61 -2.00 -6.90 -7.06
N GLU A 62 -0.83 -7.32 -6.62
CA GLU A 62 -0.03 -8.29 -7.35
C GLU A 62 -0.74 -9.64 -7.45
N ARG A 63 -1.36 -10.09 -6.37
CA ARG A 63 -2.07 -11.36 -6.40
C ARG A 63 -3.45 -11.27 -7.04
N GLY A 64 -3.87 -10.06 -7.46
CA GLY A 64 -5.11 -9.89 -8.21
C GLY A 64 -6.36 -9.65 -7.37
N ASP A 65 -6.23 -9.55 -6.06
CA ASP A 65 -7.39 -9.33 -5.20
C ASP A 65 -7.83 -7.86 -5.18
N LEU A 66 -6.90 -6.94 -5.34
CA LEU A 66 -7.17 -5.51 -5.26
C LEU A 66 -6.83 -4.82 -6.57
N ASP A 67 -7.72 -3.97 -7.04
CA ASP A 67 -7.45 -3.10 -8.18
C ASP A 67 -8.26 -1.82 -7.98
N TYR A 68 -7.93 -0.80 -8.73
CA TYR A 68 -8.67 0.45 -8.63
C TYR A 68 -8.49 1.27 -9.89
N ASP A 69 -9.47 2.15 -10.13
CA ASP A 69 -9.37 3.16 -11.17
C ASP A 69 -9.91 4.47 -10.59
N ASP A 70 -10.16 5.45 -11.43
CA ASP A 70 -10.60 6.76 -10.95
C ASP A 70 -11.94 6.72 -10.24
N LYS A 71 -12.79 5.75 -10.55
CA LYS A 71 -14.17 5.71 -10.06
C LYS A 71 -14.45 4.58 -9.10
N TYR A 72 -13.71 3.49 -9.18
CA TYR A 72 -14.02 2.28 -8.42
C TYR A 72 -12.79 1.67 -7.80
N VAL A 73 -13.03 0.93 -6.71
CA VAL A 73 -12.06 -0.02 -6.18
C VAL A 73 -12.65 -1.41 -6.38
N TYR A 74 -11.82 -2.35 -6.78
CA TYR A 74 -12.21 -3.74 -7.02
C TYR A 74 -11.54 -4.61 -5.98
N TRP A 75 -12.35 -5.42 -5.29
CA TRP A 75 -11.82 -6.35 -4.29
C TRP A 75 -12.41 -7.72 -4.56
N LYS A 76 -11.53 -8.67 -4.92
CA LYS A 76 -11.92 -10.05 -5.22
C LYS A 76 -13.09 -10.12 -6.20
N GLY A 77 -13.02 -9.28 -7.22
CA GLY A 77 -14.00 -9.26 -8.29
C GLY A 77 -15.23 -8.40 -8.03
N LYS A 78 -15.37 -7.83 -6.86
CA LYS A 78 -16.49 -6.95 -6.54
C LYS A 78 -16.04 -5.50 -6.57
N ARG A 79 -16.81 -4.65 -7.20
CA ARG A 79 -16.45 -3.24 -7.27
C ARG A 79 -17.25 -2.39 -6.29
N MET A 80 -16.63 -1.30 -5.86
CA MET A 80 -17.25 -0.37 -4.95
C MET A 80 -16.93 1.06 -5.43
N PRO A 81 -17.94 1.94 -5.55
CA PRO A 81 -17.65 3.31 -5.97
C PRO A 81 -16.80 4.04 -4.96
N ARG A 82 -15.74 4.68 -5.43
CA ARG A 82 -14.86 5.43 -4.54
C ARG A 82 -15.56 6.61 -3.90
N SER A 83 -16.54 7.18 -4.59
CA SER A 83 -17.30 8.31 -4.05
C SER A 83 -18.14 7.96 -2.83
N LYS A 84 -18.39 6.67 -2.60
CA LYS A 84 -19.25 6.22 -1.50
C LYS A 84 -18.48 5.53 -0.39
N MET A 85 -17.15 5.62 -0.42
CA MET A 85 -16.35 5.01 0.62
C MET A 85 -15.31 6.00 1.13
N GLU A 86 -14.88 5.78 2.36
CA GLU A 86 -13.75 6.52 2.92
C GLU A 86 -12.50 5.66 2.74
N GLU A 87 -11.62 6.07 1.83
CA GLU A 87 -10.39 5.33 1.61
C GLU A 87 -9.57 5.36 2.90
N GLY A 88 -9.00 4.21 3.24
CA GLY A 88 -8.27 4.07 4.49
C GLY A 88 -9.14 3.66 5.67
N ASN A 89 -10.45 3.56 5.48
CA ASN A 89 -11.36 3.14 6.54
C ASN A 89 -11.06 1.70 6.92
N LYS A 90 -10.83 1.47 8.21
CA LYS A 90 -10.42 0.16 8.72
C LYS A 90 -11.46 -0.93 8.51
N SER A 91 -12.71 -0.57 8.24
CA SER A 91 -13.75 -1.57 8.01
C SER A 91 -13.72 -2.15 6.60
N LEU A 92 -13.00 -1.54 5.68
CA LEU A 92 -12.87 -2.05 4.31
C LEU A 92 -12.01 -3.33 4.33
N PRO A 93 -12.40 -4.38 3.55
CA PRO A 93 -11.70 -5.65 3.62
C PRO A 93 -10.19 -5.55 3.36
N TRP A 94 -9.77 -4.77 2.36
CA TRP A 94 -8.36 -4.63 2.06
C TRP A 94 -7.63 -3.83 3.14
N GLU A 95 -8.31 -2.91 3.81
CA GLU A 95 -7.72 -2.17 4.91
C GLU A 95 -7.64 -3.01 6.16
N LYS A 96 -8.64 -3.85 6.42
CA LYS A 96 -8.57 -4.77 7.56
C LYS A 96 -7.34 -5.66 7.47
N GLU A 97 -7.06 -6.17 6.29
CA GLU A 97 -5.89 -7.02 6.12
C GLU A 97 -4.60 -6.26 6.36
N ALA A 98 -4.51 -5.03 5.85
CA ALA A 98 -3.32 -4.23 6.00
C ALA A 98 -3.08 -3.84 7.46
N TYR A 99 -4.10 -3.41 8.16
CA TYR A 99 -3.96 -3.04 9.56
C TYR A 99 -3.65 -4.25 10.43
N LYS A 100 -4.23 -5.39 10.11
CA LYS A 100 -3.93 -6.62 10.84
C LYS A 100 -2.47 -7.03 10.68
N ALA A 101 -1.94 -6.91 9.48
CA ALA A 101 -0.54 -7.23 9.22
C ALA A 101 0.38 -6.30 10.03
N ASN A 102 0.02 -5.01 10.10
CA ASN A 102 0.82 -4.06 10.86
C ASN A 102 0.82 -4.36 12.36
N LYS A 103 -0.28 -4.86 12.88
CA LYS A 103 -0.35 -5.20 14.31
C LYS A 103 0.50 -6.38 14.69
N LEU A 104 0.90 -7.17 13.71
CA LEU A 104 1.69 -8.35 13.97
C LEU A 104 3.19 -8.07 14.10
N LYS A 105 3.58 -6.82 14.03
CA LYS A 105 4.98 -6.42 14.15
C LYS A 105 5.58 -6.83 15.49
#